data_14f5b23563d01a3b1433fc56e09e75c8
#
_entry.id   14f5b23563d01a3b1433fc56e09e75c8
#
_cell.length_a   1.000
_cell.length_b   1.000
_cell.length_c   1.000
_cell.angle_alpha   90.00
_cell.angle_beta   90.00
_cell.angle_gamma   90.00
#
_symmetry.space_group_name_H-M   'P 1'
#
loop_
_entity.id
_entity.type
_entity.pdbx_description
1 polymer ?
#
loop_
_entity_poly.entity_id
_entity_poly.type
_entity_poly.pdbx_seq_one_letter_code
_entity_poly.pdbx_strand_id
1 'polypeptide(L)'
;MINPKYISIQKIKQQLQVKKPWDDVIIFALNFLIAVPVFIIIHQNTINPNWYFNLDRIFLFLLILVIIQLVLRVLRTIIIVCIALYLIALLFGTFSGRYGFSSVFEDYRYMIYSMSDSPNPQDIIISKLLPFPNKSKIINAIEFENKRIRDFSLWATTKNFREIKGYSKYRTIIQCFAVFKEINSRWNYVNDPKGKEYIADATESLTYLSGDCDDHSVLMAACIKSIGGTPRLIHTGGHIYPEIAIGDAADMETINYLIKKVLFVKEKKKKKLHYHIDERGMI
;
A
#
# COMPACT_ATOMS: atom_id res chain seq x y z
N MET A 1 33.29 -48.01 8.77
CA MET A 1 32.23 -48.09 7.75
C MET A 1 30.90 -47.83 8.43
N ILE A 2 30.39 -46.61 8.38
CA ILE A 2 29.10 -46.21 9.00
C ILE A 2 28.03 -46.45 7.95
N ASN A 3 27.15 -47.41 8.25
CA ASN A 3 26.01 -47.77 7.39
C ASN A 3 24.98 -46.64 7.41
N PRO A 4 24.69 -45.98 6.30
CA PRO A 4 23.66 -44.90 6.33
C PRO A 4 22.30 -45.56 6.50
N LYS A 5 21.72 -45.44 7.69
CA LYS A 5 20.31 -45.78 7.95
C LYS A 5 19.44 -44.98 6.97
N TYR A 6 18.92 -45.64 5.97
CA TYR A 6 17.82 -45.14 5.17
C TYR A 6 16.68 -44.78 6.13
N ILE A 7 16.53 -43.49 6.42
CA ILE A 7 15.36 -43.00 7.14
C ILE A 7 14.20 -43.19 6.19
N SER A 8 13.44 -44.28 6.40
CA SER A 8 12.27 -44.57 5.59
C SER A 8 11.28 -43.40 5.72
N ILE A 9 10.85 -42.85 4.58
CA ILE A 9 9.83 -41.79 4.50
C ILE A 9 8.58 -42.19 5.32
N GLN A 10 8.29 -43.49 5.41
CA GLN A 10 7.22 -44.01 6.25
C GLN A 10 7.43 -43.79 7.76
N LYS A 11 8.68 -43.87 8.28
CA LYS A 11 8.98 -43.55 9.67
C LYS A 11 8.80 -42.06 9.98
N ILE A 12 9.23 -41.19 9.07
CA ILE A 12 9.01 -39.72 9.21
C ILE A 12 7.51 -39.43 9.19
N LYS A 13 6.74 -40.07 8.31
CA LYS A 13 5.29 -39.92 8.23
C LYS A 13 4.59 -40.38 9.49
N GLN A 14 5.05 -41.45 10.15
CA GLN A 14 4.52 -41.93 11.44
C GLN A 14 4.88 -41.00 12.61
N GLN A 15 6.08 -40.44 12.63
CA GLN A 15 6.49 -39.50 13.68
C GLN A 15 5.84 -38.14 13.60
N LEU A 16 5.42 -37.70 12.39
CA LEU A 16 4.70 -36.45 12.16
C LEU A 16 3.18 -36.59 12.31
N GLN A 17 2.67 -37.78 12.60
CA GLN A 17 1.25 -37.96 12.87
C GLN A 17 0.88 -37.43 14.24
N VAL A 18 0.15 -36.29 14.26
CA VAL A 18 -0.50 -35.77 15.46
C VAL A 18 -1.57 -36.79 15.89
N LYS A 19 -1.60 -37.15 17.19
CA LYS A 19 -2.57 -38.11 17.71
C LYS A 19 -3.99 -37.54 17.69
N LYS A 20 -4.99 -38.36 17.36
CA LYS A 20 -6.39 -38.00 17.61
C LYS A 20 -6.62 -37.71 19.09
N PRO A 21 -7.43 -36.72 19.47
CA PRO A 21 -8.32 -35.87 18.66
C PRO A 21 -7.65 -34.58 18.12
N TRP A 22 -6.43 -34.24 18.52
CA TRP A 22 -5.77 -32.97 18.17
C TRP A 22 -5.58 -32.78 16.67
N ASP A 23 -5.39 -33.87 15.96
CA ASP A 23 -5.27 -33.84 14.50
C ASP A 23 -6.55 -33.31 13.82
N ASP A 24 -7.71 -33.80 14.27
CA ASP A 24 -9.00 -33.38 13.72
C ASP A 24 -9.29 -31.91 14.08
N VAL A 25 -8.90 -31.46 15.28
CA VAL A 25 -9.06 -30.08 15.75
C VAL A 25 -8.19 -29.12 14.90
N ILE A 26 -6.93 -29.48 14.67
CA ILE A 26 -6.01 -28.66 13.87
C ILE A 26 -6.52 -28.56 12.43
N ILE A 27 -6.94 -29.67 11.82
CA ILE A 27 -7.47 -29.67 10.45
C ILE A 27 -8.75 -28.83 10.37
N PHE A 28 -9.64 -28.92 11.36
CA PHE A 28 -10.87 -28.13 11.40
C PHE A 28 -10.58 -26.63 11.55
N ALA A 29 -9.71 -26.25 12.49
CA ALA A 29 -9.31 -24.86 12.67
C ALA A 29 -8.65 -24.27 11.40
N LEU A 30 -7.78 -25.05 10.76
CA LEU A 30 -7.14 -24.68 9.52
C LEU A 30 -8.13 -24.55 8.37
N ASN A 31 -9.08 -25.49 8.26
CA ASN A 31 -10.15 -25.41 7.28
C ASN A 31 -10.94 -24.11 7.42
N PHE A 32 -11.34 -23.77 8.63
CA PHE A 32 -12.08 -22.53 8.89
C PHE A 32 -11.25 -21.28 8.57
N LEU A 33 -9.98 -21.24 8.99
CA LEU A 33 -9.05 -20.14 8.71
C LEU A 33 -8.86 -19.88 7.23
N ILE A 34 -8.82 -20.93 6.40
CA ILE A 34 -8.68 -20.81 4.94
C ILE A 34 -10.04 -20.54 4.28
N ALA A 35 -11.12 -21.14 4.78
CA ALA A 35 -12.45 -21.01 4.18
C ALA A 35 -12.98 -19.56 4.24
N VAL A 36 -12.72 -18.84 5.31
CA VAL A 36 -13.19 -17.45 5.47
C VAL A 36 -12.64 -16.52 4.38
N PRO A 37 -11.32 -16.41 4.14
CA PRO A 37 -10.78 -15.61 3.05
C PRO A 37 -11.29 -16.01 1.67
N VAL A 38 -11.32 -17.33 1.40
CA VAL A 38 -11.79 -17.85 0.13
C VAL A 38 -13.27 -17.54 -0.09
N PHE A 39 -14.10 -17.68 0.97
CA PHE A 39 -15.51 -17.30 0.92
C PHE A 39 -15.68 -15.81 0.62
N ILE A 40 -14.92 -14.93 1.27
CA ILE A 40 -15.00 -13.49 1.07
C ILE A 40 -14.73 -13.15 -0.40
N ILE A 41 -13.66 -13.70 -0.97
CA ILE A 41 -13.28 -13.47 -2.36
C ILE A 41 -14.38 -13.96 -3.32
N ILE A 42 -14.89 -15.18 -3.12
CA ILE A 42 -15.91 -15.76 -4.00
C ILE A 42 -17.26 -15.05 -3.84
N HIS A 43 -17.67 -14.76 -2.60
CA HIS A 43 -18.92 -14.10 -2.27
C HIS A 43 -19.07 -12.76 -2.99
N GLN A 44 -18.01 -11.97 -3.09
CA GLN A 44 -18.07 -10.66 -3.72
C GLN A 44 -18.04 -10.70 -5.25
N ASN A 45 -17.57 -11.81 -5.83
CA ASN A 45 -17.54 -12.01 -7.28
C ASN A 45 -18.72 -12.83 -7.80
N THR A 46 -19.63 -13.29 -6.94
CA THR A 46 -20.81 -14.05 -7.34
C THR A 46 -22.05 -13.18 -7.38
N ILE A 47 -22.87 -13.40 -8.42
CA ILE A 47 -24.19 -12.76 -8.57
C ILE A 47 -25.03 -13.08 -7.33
N ASN A 48 -25.73 -12.08 -6.81
CA ASN A 48 -26.57 -12.25 -5.64
C ASN A 48 -27.99 -12.65 -6.08
N PRO A 49 -28.39 -13.93 -5.90
CA PRO A 49 -29.73 -14.40 -6.29
C PRO A 49 -30.84 -13.95 -5.33
N ASN A 50 -30.51 -13.18 -4.26
CA ASN A 50 -31.44 -12.63 -3.26
C ASN A 50 -32.35 -13.67 -2.60
N TRP A 51 -31.78 -14.81 -2.21
CA TRP A 51 -32.53 -15.82 -1.48
C TRP A 51 -32.88 -15.35 -0.07
N TYR A 52 -34.02 -15.82 0.44
CA TYR A 52 -34.45 -15.54 1.81
C TYR A 52 -33.35 -15.91 2.82
N PHE A 53 -33.09 -15.03 3.78
CA PHE A 53 -32.08 -15.19 4.84
C PHE A 53 -30.64 -15.41 4.32
N ASN A 54 -30.31 -15.00 3.10
CA ASN A 54 -29.00 -15.22 2.49
C ASN A 54 -28.57 -16.71 2.48
N LEU A 55 -29.51 -17.62 2.28
CA LEU A 55 -29.26 -19.06 2.25
C LEU A 55 -28.24 -19.43 1.17
N ASP A 56 -28.23 -18.73 0.04
CA ASP A 56 -27.22 -18.87 -1.01
C ASP A 56 -25.80 -18.69 -0.49
N ARG A 57 -25.59 -17.75 0.41
CA ARG A 57 -24.29 -17.47 1.03
C ARG A 57 -23.88 -18.52 2.06
N ILE A 58 -24.83 -19.01 2.81
CA ILE A 58 -24.60 -20.11 3.75
C ILE A 58 -24.24 -21.38 2.99
N PHE A 59 -24.97 -21.72 1.93
CA PHE A 59 -24.64 -22.87 1.07
C PHE A 59 -23.28 -22.72 0.41
N LEU A 60 -22.94 -21.55 -0.10
CA LEU A 60 -21.63 -21.26 -0.68
C LEU A 60 -20.51 -21.50 0.35
N PHE A 61 -20.68 -20.98 1.57
CA PHE A 61 -19.69 -21.17 2.64
C PHE A 61 -19.51 -22.64 3.02
N LEU A 62 -20.61 -23.38 3.17
CA LEU A 62 -20.56 -24.81 3.45
C LEU A 62 -19.90 -25.61 2.33
N LEU A 63 -20.18 -25.25 1.07
CA LEU A 63 -19.54 -25.88 -0.09
C LEU A 63 -18.03 -25.66 -0.07
N ILE A 64 -17.59 -24.44 0.22
CA ILE A 64 -16.16 -24.09 0.33
C ILE A 64 -15.50 -24.89 1.45
N LEU A 65 -16.15 -24.98 2.63
CA LEU A 65 -15.64 -25.79 3.75
C LEU A 65 -15.45 -27.26 3.35
N VAL A 66 -16.40 -27.86 2.62
CA VAL A 66 -16.31 -29.25 2.17
C VAL A 66 -15.16 -29.42 1.19
N ILE A 67 -15.03 -28.52 0.21
CA ILE A 67 -13.96 -28.59 -0.80
C ILE A 67 -12.58 -28.46 -0.13
N ILE A 68 -12.40 -27.48 0.75
CA ILE A 68 -11.15 -27.28 1.49
C ILE A 68 -10.86 -28.50 2.37
N GLN A 69 -11.85 -29.08 3.04
CA GLN A 69 -11.69 -30.27 3.85
C GLN A 69 -11.18 -31.47 3.04
N LEU A 70 -11.68 -31.66 1.83
CA LEU A 70 -11.21 -32.72 0.93
C LEU A 70 -9.74 -32.47 0.52
N VAL A 71 -9.40 -31.24 0.16
CA VAL A 71 -8.03 -30.84 -0.21
C VAL A 71 -7.08 -31.05 0.97
N LEU A 72 -7.45 -30.59 2.16
CA LEU A 72 -6.65 -30.75 3.38
C LEU A 72 -6.39 -32.21 3.72
N ARG A 73 -7.38 -33.10 3.53
CA ARG A 73 -7.22 -34.56 3.75
C ARG A 73 -6.24 -35.19 2.76
N VAL A 74 -6.35 -34.86 1.48
CA VAL A 74 -5.49 -35.42 0.42
C VAL A 74 -4.05 -34.94 0.54
N LEU A 75 -3.86 -33.62 0.77
CA LEU A 75 -2.54 -32.99 0.80
C LEU A 75 -1.96 -32.85 2.23
N ARG A 76 -2.54 -33.50 3.22
CA ARG A 76 -2.27 -33.35 4.63
C ARG A 76 -0.79 -33.23 4.99
N THR A 77 0.04 -34.17 4.56
CA THR A 77 1.47 -34.21 4.91
C THR A 77 2.22 -32.99 4.37
N ILE A 78 1.93 -32.60 3.13
CA ILE A 78 2.54 -31.43 2.49
C ILE A 78 2.13 -30.16 3.22
N ILE A 79 0.85 -30.04 3.53
CA ILE A 79 0.29 -28.86 4.22
C ILE A 79 0.89 -28.70 5.62
N ILE A 80 1.01 -29.79 6.40
CA ILE A 80 1.64 -29.73 7.74
C ILE A 80 3.10 -29.23 7.66
N VAL A 81 3.86 -29.72 6.67
CA VAL A 81 5.25 -29.26 6.48
C VAL A 81 5.29 -27.78 6.06
N CYS A 82 4.43 -27.37 5.14
CA CYS A 82 4.35 -25.96 4.72
C CYS A 82 3.96 -25.04 5.87
N ILE A 83 3.01 -25.45 6.72
CA ILE A 83 2.62 -24.68 7.91
C ILE A 83 3.76 -24.59 8.91
N ALA A 84 4.46 -25.69 9.17
CA ALA A 84 5.61 -25.66 10.08
C ALA A 84 6.69 -24.69 9.59
N LEU A 85 7.01 -24.73 8.30
CA LEU A 85 7.96 -23.78 7.68
C LEU A 85 7.46 -22.34 7.76
N TYR A 86 6.17 -22.12 7.50
CA TYR A 86 5.56 -20.78 7.59
C TYR A 86 5.57 -20.25 9.03
N LEU A 87 5.25 -21.08 10.03
CA LEU A 87 5.33 -20.67 11.44
C LEU A 87 6.76 -20.31 11.86
N ILE A 88 7.76 -21.05 11.38
CA ILE A 88 9.17 -20.73 11.62
C ILE A 88 9.52 -19.39 10.98
N ALA A 89 9.06 -19.14 9.75
CA ALA A 89 9.28 -17.87 9.06
C ALA A 89 8.60 -16.69 9.80
N LEU A 90 7.37 -16.89 10.31
CA LEU A 90 6.66 -15.88 11.12
C LEU A 90 7.36 -15.60 12.46
N LEU A 91 7.88 -16.63 13.12
CA LEU A 91 8.68 -16.46 14.34
C LEU A 91 9.90 -15.60 14.03
N PHE A 92 10.64 -15.96 12.99
CA PHE A 92 11.81 -15.17 12.58
C PHE A 92 11.42 -13.72 12.22
N GLY A 93 10.34 -13.52 11.49
CA GLY A 93 9.80 -12.20 11.14
C GLY A 93 9.47 -11.36 12.38
N THR A 94 8.84 -11.98 13.38
CA THR A 94 8.48 -11.30 14.64
C THR A 94 9.72 -10.82 15.40
N PHE A 95 10.77 -11.65 15.49
CA PHE A 95 12.01 -11.27 16.17
C PHE A 95 12.86 -10.28 15.39
N SER A 96 12.81 -10.32 14.06
CA SER A 96 13.58 -9.42 13.18
C SER A 96 12.88 -8.09 12.88
N GLY A 97 11.69 -7.84 13.44
CA GLY A 97 10.89 -6.64 13.15
C GLY A 97 10.34 -6.59 11.73
N ARG A 98 10.28 -7.74 11.02
CA ARG A 98 9.70 -7.91 9.70
C ARG A 98 8.27 -8.44 9.80
N TYR A 99 7.75 -8.97 8.69
CA TYR A 99 6.42 -9.58 8.65
C TYR A 99 6.34 -10.78 9.62
N GLY A 100 5.54 -10.64 10.68
CA GLY A 100 5.42 -11.61 11.77
C GLY A 100 3.96 -11.90 12.15
N PHE A 101 3.74 -12.48 13.32
CA PHE A 101 2.40 -12.84 13.80
C PHE A 101 1.45 -11.64 13.93
N SER A 102 1.94 -10.50 14.39
CA SER A 102 1.14 -9.28 14.47
C SER A 102 0.64 -8.84 13.10
N SER A 103 1.52 -8.86 12.09
CA SER A 103 1.18 -8.50 10.72
C SER A 103 0.12 -9.42 10.13
N VAL A 104 0.24 -10.74 10.35
CA VAL A 104 -0.78 -11.71 9.90
C VAL A 104 -2.13 -11.44 10.56
N PHE A 105 -2.12 -11.16 11.87
CA PHE A 105 -3.34 -10.87 12.60
C PHE A 105 -4.01 -9.58 12.12
N GLU A 106 -3.22 -8.54 11.89
CA GLU A 106 -3.71 -7.26 11.36
C GLU A 106 -4.26 -7.42 9.94
N ASP A 107 -3.57 -8.16 9.07
CA ASP A 107 -4.04 -8.44 7.72
C ASP A 107 -5.34 -9.24 7.71
N TYR A 108 -5.46 -10.25 8.59
CA TYR A 108 -6.69 -11.03 8.70
C TYR A 108 -7.85 -10.20 9.25
N ARG A 109 -7.59 -9.40 10.27
CA ARG A 109 -8.56 -8.46 10.84
C ARG A 109 -9.02 -7.44 9.82
N TYR A 110 -8.07 -6.85 9.07
CA TYR A 110 -8.36 -5.90 7.98
C TYR A 110 -9.26 -6.53 6.92
N MET A 111 -8.96 -7.74 6.50
CA MET A 111 -9.76 -8.47 5.53
C MET A 111 -11.22 -8.67 6.00
N ILE A 112 -11.42 -8.99 7.27
CA ILE A 112 -12.78 -9.13 7.84
C ILE A 112 -13.50 -7.78 7.87
N TYR A 113 -12.83 -6.71 8.28
CA TYR A 113 -13.44 -5.37 8.30
C TYR A 113 -13.75 -4.83 6.90
N SER A 114 -12.93 -5.13 5.91
CA SER A 114 -13.14 -4.70 4.53
C SER A 114 -14.28 -5.43 3.82
N MET A 115 -14.84 -6.49 4.43
CA MET A 115 -16.01 -7.21 3.87
C MET A 115 -17.24 -6.32 3.69
N SER A 116 -17.44 -5.35 4.59
CA SER A 116 -18.62 -4.48 4.56
C SER A 116 -18.45 -3.23 3.70
N ASP A 117 -17.22 -2.72 3.56
CA ASP A 117 -16.95 -1.39 3.04
C ASP A 117 -16.24 -1.38 1.67
N SER A 118 -15.67 -2.51 1.23
CA SER A 118 -14.92 -2.57 -0.03
C SER A 118 -15.58 -3.51 -1.03
N PRO A 119 -15.91 -3.03 -2.24
CA PRO A 119 -16.51 -3.87 -3.28
C PRO A 119 -15.58 -4.98 -3.80
N ASN A 120 -14.26 -4.90 -3.59
CA ASN A 120 -13.29 -5.86 -4.12
C ASN A 120 -12.12 -6.14 -3.15
N PRO A 121 -12.27 -7.04 -2.14
CA PRO A 121 -11.18 -7.39 -1.22
C PRO A 121 -10.04 -8.15 -1.89
N GLN A 122 -10.25 -8.76 -3.07
CA GLN A 122 -9.17 -9.32 -3.87
C GLN A 122 -8.14 -8.24 -4.27
N ASP A 123 -8.56 -7.00 -4.46
CA ASP A 123 -7.65 -5.89 -4.75
C ASP A 123 -6.69 -5.62 -3.59
N ILE A 124 -7.12 -5.92 -2.36
CA ILE A 124 -6.31 -5.73 -1.15
C ILE A 124 -5.23 -6.80 -1.06
N ILE A 125 -5.58 -8.07 -1.30
CA ILE A 125 -4.63 -9.19 -1.21
C ILE A 125 -3.65 -9.13 -2.38
N ILE A 126 -4.15 -8.92 -3.60
CA ILE A 126 -3.32 -8.84 -4.82
C ILE A 126 -2.46 -7.58 -4.81
N SER A 127 -2.99 -6.44 -4.37
CA SER A 127 -2.22 -5.20 -4.32
C SER A 127 -1.03 -5.26 -3.36
N LYS A 128 -1.14 -5.99 -2.24
CA LYS A 128 -0.01 -6.21 -1.32
C LYS A 128 1.10 -7.09 -1.90
N LEU A 129 0.78 -7.92 -2.89
CA LEU A 129 1.76 -8.74 -3.62
C LEU A 129 2.45 -7.97 -4.75
N LEU A 130 1.92 -6.78 -5.12
CA LEU A 130 2.50 -5.95 -6.16
C LEU A 130 3.65 -5.08 -5.62
N PRO A 131 4.65 -4.76 -6.45
CA PRO A 131 5.73 -3.86 -6.06
C PRO A 131 5.26 -2.46 -5.62
N PHE A 132 4.09 -2.05 -6.10
CA PHE A 132 3.45 -0.79 -5.73
C PHE A 132 1.98 -1.06 -5.38
N PRO A 133 1.68 -1.34 -4.09
CA PRO A 133 0.31 -1.54 -3.61
C PRO A 133 -0.57 -0.32 -3.91
N ASN A 134 -1.85 -0.56 -4.17
CA ASN A 134 -2.85 0.50 -4.41
C ASN A 134 -2.54 1.47 -5.57
N LYS A 135 -1.58 1.15 -6.46
CA LYS A 135 -1.17 2.03 -7.58
C LYS A 135 -2.34 2.59 -8.37
N SER A 136 -3.30 1.75 -8.73
CA SER A 136 -4.48 2.17 -9.50
C SER A 136 -5.36 3.16 -8.74
N LYS A 137 -5.55 2.96 -7.44
CA LYS A 137 -6.32 3.87 -6.58
C LYS A 137 -5.63 5.23 -6.48
N ILE A 138 -4.33 5.23 -6.21
CA ILE A 138 -3.52 6.45 -6.13
C ILE A 138 -3.56 7.24 -7.44
N ILE A 139 -3.42 6.56 -8.60
CA ILE A 139 -3.48 7.23 -9.91
C ILE A 139 -4.86 7.85 -10.15
N ASN A 140 -5.93 7.14 -9.81
CA ASN A 140 -7.30 7.63 -9.98
C ASN A 140 -7.61 8.80 -9.03
N ALA A 141 -7.08 8.78 -7.81
CA ALA A 141 -7.23 9.84 -6.83
C ALA A 141 -6.54 11.16 -7.23
N ILE A 142 -5.58 11.13 -8.21
CA ILE A 142 -4.92 12.34 -8.73
C ILE A 142 -5.87 13.05 -9.72
N GLU A 143 -6.80 13.79 -9.21
CA GLU A 143 -7.82 14.54 -9.98
C GLU A 143 -7.25 15.87 -10.51
N PHE A 144 -6.13 15.86 -11.22
CA PHE A 144 -5.42 17.09 -11.62
C PHE A 144 -6.20 18.02 -12.58
N GLU A 145 -7.23 17.49 -13.26
CA GLU A 145 -8.11 18.27 -14.13
C GLU A 145 -9.23 18.98 -13.36
N ASN A 146 -9.41 18.63 -12.09
CA ASN A 146 -10.46 19.23 -11.28
C ASN A 146 -10.22 20.73 -11.09
N LYS A 147 -11.27 21.52 -11.32
CA LYS A 147 -11.19 22.97 -11.24
C LYS A 147 -10.70 23.47 -9.89
N ARG A 148 -11.15 22.85 -8.78
CA ARG A 148 -10.75 23.25 -7.41
C ARG A 148 -9.25 23.07 -7.20
N ILE A 149 -8.68 21.96 -7.70
CA ILE A 149 -7.25 21.68 -7.64
C ILE A 149 -6.47 22.74 -8.41
N ARG A 150 -6.92 23.05 -9.64
CA ARG A 150 -6.29 24.06 -10.47
C ARG A 150 -6.38 25.46 -9.88
N ASP A 151 -7.54 25.85 -9.39
CA ASP A 151 -7.75 27.18 -8.78
C ASP A 151 -6.87 27.36 -7.53
N PHE A 152 -6.78 26.34 -6.69
CA PHE A 152 -5.87 26.35 -5.53
C PHE A 152 -4.42 26.45 -5.96
N SER A 153 -4.00 25.67 -6.96
CA SER A 153 -2.61 25.68 -7.44
C SER A 153 -2.23 27.04 -8.01
N LEU A 154 -3.09 27.65 -8.82
CA LEU A 154 -2.87 28.98 -9.35
C LEU A 154 -2.83 30.04 -8.25
N TRP A 155 -3.71 29.94 -7.27
CA TRP A 155 -3.70 30.82 -6.10
C TRP A 155 -2.39 30.69 -5.33
N ALA A 156 -1.92 29.47 -5.06
CA ALA A 156 -0.66 29.23 -4.35
C ALA A 156 0.54 29.85 -5.10
N THR A 157 0.55 29.81 -6.44
CA THR A 157 1.60 30.41 -7.26
C THR A 157 1.56 31.94 -7.29
N THR A 158 0.38 32.54 -7.09
CA THR A 158 0.23 33.99 -6.97
C THR A 158 0.60 34.50 -5.58
N LYS A 159 0.33 33.71 -4.56
CA LYS A 159 0.63 34.03 -3.16
C LYS A 159 2.12 33.90 -2.84
N ASN A 160 2.78 32.87 -3.38
CA ASN A 160 4.16 32.56 -3.06
C ASN A 160 5.06 32.76 -4.29
N PHE A 161 6.21 33.37 -4.10
CA PHE A 161 7.29 33.51 -5.09
C PHE A 161 6.94 34.23 -6.40
N ARG A 162 5.81 34.94 -6.46
CA ARG A 162 5.38 35.71 -7.64
C ARG A 162 6.42 36.74 -8.09
N GLU A 163 7.07 37.40 -7.12
CA GLU A 163 7.96 38.52 -7.35
C GLU A 163 9.37 38.11 -7.83
N ILE A 164 9.67 36.81 -7.86
CA ILE A 164 10.98 36.32 -8.27
C ILE A 164 11.12 36.50 -9.80
N LYS A 165 12.09 37.35 -10.18
CA LYS A 165 12.41 37.65 -11.57
C LYS A 165 13.76 37.04 -11.97
N GLY A 166 14.05 36.95 -13.26
CA GLY A 166 15.36 36.50 -13.76
C GLY A 166 15.52 35.01 -14.01
N TYR A 167 14.49 34.20 -13.68
CA TYR A 167 14.54 32.74 -13.78
C TYR A 167 13.43 32.17 -14.69
N SER A 168 13.27 32.75 -15.88
CA SER A 168 12.18 32.38 -16.81
C SER A 168 12.19 30.89 -17.18
N LYS A 169 13.37 30.30 -17.43
CA LYS A 169 13.55 28.86 -17.71
C LYS A 169 12.99 27.97 -16.59
N TYR A 170 13.09 28.40 -15.34
CA TYR A 170 12.70 27.63 -14.16
C TYR A 170 11.34 28.06 -13.57
N ARG A 171 10.54 28.80 -14.35
CA ARG A 171 9.28 29.36 -13.84
C ARG A 171 8.32 28.29 -13.33
N THR A 172 8.13 27.22 -14.07
CA THR A 172 7.26 26.11 -13.66
C THR A 172 7.76 25.47 -12.38
N ILE A 173 9.08 25.28 -12.22
CA ILE A 173 9.68 24.72 -11.00
C ILE A 173 9.43 25.63 -9.79
N ILE A 174 9.61 26.95 -9.96
CA ILE A 174 9.31 27.93 -8.90
C ILE A 174 7.84 27.86 -8.50
N GLN A 175 6.93 27.70 -9.46
CA GLN A 175 5.49 27.54 -9.20
C GLN A 175 5.20 26.23 -8.47
N CYS A 176 5.84 25.12 -8.83
CA CYS A 176 5.72 23.86 -8.10
C CYS A 176 6.17 24.00 -6.63
N PHE A 177 7.26 24.73 -6.38
CA PHE A 177 7.71 25.01 -5.03
C PHE A 177 6.78 26.00 -4.27
N ALA A 178 6.07 26.87 -4.97
CA ALA A 178 5.04 27.70 -4.37
C ALA A 178 3.86 26.86 -3.85
N VAL A 179 3.41 25.89 -4.65
CA VAL A 179 2.40 24.88 -4.25
C VAL A 179 2.91 24.04 -3.07
N PHE A 180 4.12 23.51 -3.17
CA PHE A 180 4.74 22.74 -2.08
C PHE A 180 4.77 23.52 -0.78
N LYS A 181 5.18 24.79 -0.82
CA LYS A 181 5.22 25.66 0.37
C LYS A 181 3.84 25.83 0.98
N GLU A 182 2.83 26.08 0.14
CA GLU A 182 1.46 26.32 0.61
C GLU A 182 0.85 25.07 1.25
N ILE A 183 0.96 23.91 0.60
CA ILE A 183 0.44 22.67 1.16
C ILE A 183 1.16 22.33 2.46
N ASN A 184 2.50 22.26 2.46
CA ASN A 184 3.27 21.90 3.66
C ASN A 184 3.09 22.83 4.84
N SER A 185 2.79 24.11 4.61
CA SER A 185 2.56 25.07 5.71
C SER A 185 1.22 24.88 6.39
N ARG A 186 0.29 24.15 5.78
CA ARG A 186 -1.09 23.98 6.23
C ARG A 186 -1.46 22.53 6.49
N TRP A 187 -0.64 21.59 6.03
CA TRP A 187 -0.91 20.16 6.13
C TRP A 187 -0.87 19.68 7.57
N ASN A 188 -1.91 18.98 7.98
CA ASN A 188 -1.99 18.31 9.27
C ASN A 188 -1.89 16.79 9.03
N TYR A 189 -0.84 16.16 9.54
CA TYR A 189 -0.62 14.73 9.34
C TYR A 189 -1.54 13.90 10.24
N VAL A 190 -2.36 13.06 9.65
CA VAL A 190 -3.29 12.16 10.33
C VAL A 190 -3.08 10.76 9.75
N ASN A 191 -2.75 9.80 10.62
CA ASN A 191 -2.61 8.41 10.20
C ASN A 191 -3.98 7.80 9.90
N ASP A 192 -3.99 6.87 8.98
CA ASP A 192 -5.14 6.02 8.73
C ASP A 192 -5.56 5.22 9.98
N PRO A 193 -6.85 4.92 10.12
CA PRO A 193 -7.31 4.02 11.18
C PRO A 193 -6.61 2.67 11.07
N LYS A 194 -6.18 2.13 12.22
CA LYS A 194 -5.52 0.82 12.25
C LYS A 194 -6.32 -0.24 11.49
N GLY A 195 -5.70 -0.84 10.49
CA GLY A 195 -6.27 -1.90 9.70
C GLY A 195 -7.17 -1.46 8.54
N LYS A 196 -7.20 -0.18 8.20
CA LYS A 196 -7.93 0.33 7.03
C LYS A 196 -7.04 1.32 6.28
N GLU A 197 -6.64 0.94 5.06
CA GLU A 197 -5.95 1.82 4.13
C GLU A 197 -7.01 2.68 3.43
N TYR A 198 -6.94 3.98 3.62
CA TYR A 198 -7.81 4.95 2.98
C TYR A 198 -6.96 5.87 2.10
N ILE A 199 -7.32 6.03 0.87
CA ILE A 199 -6.66 6.94 -0.07
C ILE A 199 -7.69 7.98 -0.47
N ALA A 200 -7.53 9.19 0.04
CA ALA A 200 -8.42 10.30 -0.27
C ALA A 200 -8.16 10.81 -1.70
N ASP A 201 -9.24 11.23 -2.36
CA ASP A 201 -9.11 11.99 -3.59
C ASP A 201 -8.42 13.34 -3.36
N ALA A 202 -7.74 13.86 -4.36
CA ALA A 202 -7.01 15.13 -4.24
C ALA A 202 -7.94 16.29 -3.82
N THR A 203 -9.21 16.29 -4.24
CA THR A 203 -10.21 17.29 -3.85
C THR A 203 -10.63 17.17 -2.39
N GLU A 204 -10.69 15.96 -1.86
CA GLU A 204 -10.95 15.71 -0.45
C GLU A 204 -9.77 16.16 0.41
N SER A 205 -8.57 15.72 0.07
CA SER A 205 -7.32 16.12 0.72
C SER A 205 -7.13 17.64 0.70
N LEU A 206 -7.53 18.32 -0.39
CA LEU A 206 -7.51 19.78 -0.45
C LEU A 206 -8.53 20.43 0.49
N THR A 207 -9.68 19.78 0.68
CA THR A 207 -10.74 20.34 1.53
C THR A 207 -10.33 20.36 3.00
N TYR A 208 -9.74 19.28 3.47
CA TYR A 208 -9.36 19.12 4.89
C TYR A 208 -7.92 19.51 5.18
N LEU A 209 -7.04 19.52 4.18
CA LEU A 209 -5.58 19.70 4.30
C LEU A 209 -5.00 18.80 5.39
N SER A 210 -5.46 17.56 5.42
CA SER A 210 -5.06 16.53 6.38
C SER A 210 -5.14 15.15 5.75
N GLY A 211 -4.34 14.24 6.27
CA GLY A 211 -4.21 12.85 5.82
C GLY A 211 -2.81 12.33 6.10
N ASP A 212 -2.51 11.17 5.62
CA ASP A 212 -1.18 10.58 5.78
C ASP A 212 -0.25 10.81 4.57
N CYS A 213 0.68 9.90 4.30
CA CYS A 213 1.71 10.11 3.27
C CYS A 213 1.18 9.98 1.85
N ASP A 214 0.19 9.11 1.60
CA ASP A 214 -0.37 8.93 0.26
C ASP A 214 -1.36 10.05 -0.09
N ASP A 215 -2.20 10.48 0.84
CA ASP A 215 -3.10 11.63 0.66
C ASP A 215 -2.33 12.91 0.35
N HIS A 216 -1.26 13.16 1.13
CA HIS A 216 -0.36 14.30 0.88
C HIS A 216 0.29 14.22 -0.50
N SER A 217 0.74 13.00 -0.89
CA SER A 217 1.42 12.78 -2.17
C SER A 217 0.47 12.90 -3.36
N VAL A 218 -0.76 12.40 -3.22
CA VAL A 218 -1.83 12.53 -4.21
C VAL A 218 -2.18 14.00 -4.43
N LEU A 219 -2.44 14.76 -3.37
CA LEU A 219 -2.74 16.18 -3.47
C LEU A 219 -1.59 16.96 -4.12
N MET A 220 -0.36 16.69 -3.68
CA MET A 220 0.83 17.35 -4.22
C MET A 220 1.00 17.08 -5.71
N ALA A 221 0.88 15.80 -6.13
CA ALA A 221 0.98 15.40 -7.53
C ALA A 221 -0.12 16.05 -8.38
N ALA A 222 -1.36 16.06 -7.89
CA ALA A 222 -2.49 16.70 -8.57
C ALA A 222 -2.26 18.19 -8.81
N CYS A 223 -1.86 18.90 -7.76
CA CYS A 223 -1.60 20.33 -7.84
C CYS A 223 -0.44 20.67 -8.78
N ILE A 224 0.68 19.94 -8.68
CA ILE A 224 1.84 20.15 -9.55
C ILE A 224 1.48 19.90 -11.02
N LYS A 225 0.77 18.79 -11.30
CA LYS A 225 0.36 18.43 -12.65
C LYS A 225 -0.62 19.44 -13.24
N SER A 226 -1.53 19.99 -12.44
CA SER A 226 -2.52 20.99 -12.87
C SER A 226 -1.92 22.29 -13.37
N ILE A 227 -0.69 22.63 -12.98
CA ILE A 227 0.03 23.84 -13.39
C ILE A 227 1.16 23.54 -14.40
N GLY A 228 1.20 22.32 -14.97
CA GLY A 228 2.15 21.92 -16.00
C GLY A 228 3.50 21.41 -15.47
N GLY A 229 3.63 21.13 -14.18
CA GLY A 229 4.76 20.41 -13.62
C GLY A 229 4.67 18.90 -13.92
N THR A 230 5.79 18.21 -13.77
CA THR A 230 5.88 16.76 -13.95
C THR A 230 6.14 16.07 -12.60
N PRO A 231 5.07 15.70 -11.87
CA PRO A 231 5.23 14.99 -10.62
C PRO A 231 5.55 13.51 -10.84
N ARG A 232 6.28 12.92 -9.93
CA ARG A 232 6.54 11.49 -9.83
C ARG A 232 6.28 11.03 -8.39
N LEU A 233 5.59 9.91 -8.22
CA LEU A 233 5.34 9.32 -6.92
C LEU A 233 6.33 8.18 -6.68
N ILE A 234 7.04 8.23 -5.58
CA ILE A 234 8.00 7.22 -5.16
C ILE A 234 7.41 6.44 -3.99
N HIS A 235 7.30 5.13 -4.18
CA HIS A 235 6.87 4.20 -3.14
C HIS A 235 8.08 3.48 -2.57
N THR A 236 8.20 3.48 -1.24
CA THR A 236 9.19 2.73 -0.47
C THR A 236 8.46 1.85 0.55
N GLY A 237 9.19 0.99 1.26
CA GLY A 237 8.57 0.15 2.29
C GLY A 237 7.86 0.99 3.36
N GLY A 238 6.52 1.08 3.25
CA GLY A 238 5.65 1.79 4.21
C GLY A 238 5.60 3.31 4.07
N HIS A 239 6.08 3.88 2.96
CA HIS A 239 6.00 5.32 2.74
C HIS A 239 5.91 5.68 1.26
N ILE A 240 5.11 6.68 0.93
CA ILE A 240 5.04 7.28 -0.40
C ILE A 240 5.31 8.78 -0.31
N TYR A 241 6.03 9.32 -1.29
CA TYR A 241 6.32 10.76 -1.36
C TYR A 241 6.38 11.25 -2.81
N PRO A 242 6.05 12.54 -3.05
CA PRO A 242 6.11 13.13 -4.36
C PRO A 242 7.52 13.66 -4.66
N GLU A 243 7.96 13.48 -5.90
CA GLU A 243 9.11 14.14 -6.49
C GLU A 243 8.67 15.01 -7.68
N ILE A 244 9.51 15.96 -8.05
CA ILE A 244 9.31 16.83 -9.21
C ILE A 244 10.48 16.61 -10.18
N ALA A 245 10.18 16.31 -11.43
CA ALA A 245 11.20 16.32 -12.47
C ALA A 245 11.63 17.77 -12.75
N ILE A 246 12.91 18.06 -12.60
CA ILE A 246 13.43 19.42 -12.64
C ILE A 246 14.27 19.74 -13.88
N GLY A 247 14.66 18.76 -14.65
CA GLY A 247 15.50 18.91 -15.83
C GLY A 247 16.67 17.94 -15.86
N ASP A 248 17.75 18.35 -16.48
CA ASP A 248 18.98 17.56 -16.58
C ASP A 248 20.01 17.93 -15.47
N ALA A 249 21.13 17.22 -15.47
CA ALA A 249 22.20 17.44 -14.50
C ALA A 249 22.80 18.87 -14.58
N ALA A 250 22.74 19.53 -15.72
CA ALA A 250 23.24 20.90 -15.87
C ALA A 250 22.36 21.92 -15.14
N ASP A 251 21.07 21.66 -15.03
CA ASP A 251 20.13 22.53 -14.32
C ASP A 251 20.22 22.41 -12.78
N MET A 252 20.80 21.31 -12.28
CA MET A 252 20.81 20.99 -10.87
C MET A 252 21.45 22.04 -9.98
N GLU A 253 22.59 22.61 -10.39
CA GLU A 253 23.29 23.61 -9.59
C GLU A 253 22.47 24.87 -9.43
N THR A 254 21.87 25.34 -10.53
CA THR A 254 21.00 26.51 -10.53
C THR A 254 19.76 26.30 -9.68
N ILE A 255 19.13 25.13 -9.79
CA ILE A 255 17.93 24.80 -9.02
C ILE A 255 18.24 24.64 -7.51
N ASN A 256 19.36 24.03 -7.18
CA ASN A 256 19.84 23.95 -5.80
C ASN A 256 20.07 25.34 -5.19
N TYR A 257 20.68 26.24 -5.97
CA TYR A 257 20.85 27.64 -5.58
C TYR A 257 19.49 28.32 -5.39
N LEU A 258 18.56 28.18 -6.36
CA LEU A 258 17.21 28.71 -6.28
C LEU A 258 16.51 28.27 -5.00
N ILE A 259 16.46 26.98 -4.71
CA ILE A 259 15.78 26.43 -3.53
C ILE A 259 16.40 26.98 -2.25
N LYS A 260 17.72 26.92 -2.11
CA LYS A 260 18.41 27.25 -0.84
C LYS A 260 18.58 28.75 -0.60
N LYS A 261 18.78 29.52 -1.66
CA LYS A 261 19.19 30.93 -1.56
C LYS A 261 18.12 31.94 -2.00
N VAL A 262 17.09 31.48 -2.71
CA VAL A 262 16.05 32.37 -3.24
C VAL A 262 14.67 32.04 -2.67
N LEU A 263 14.24 30.77 -2.76
CA LEU A 263 12.87 30.39 -2.38
C LEU A 263 12.68 30.23 -0.87
N PHE A 264 13.58 29.53 -0.20
CA PHE A 264 13.46 29.14 1.21
C PHE A 264 14.53 29.77 2.12
N VAL A 265 14.94 30.98 1.82
CA VAL A 265 15.98 31.72 2.58
C VAL A 265 15.62 31.90 4.06
N LYS A 266 14.32 32.11 4.34
CA LYS A 266 13.84 32.39 5.72
C LYS A 266 13.65 31.12 6.55
N GLU A 267 13.74 29.95 5.97
CA GLU A 267 13.60 28.70 6.70
C GLU A 267 14.89 28.35 7.45
N LYS A 268 14.83 28.40 8.80
CA LYS A 268 16.00 28.18 9.69
C LYS A 268 16.59 26.78 9.64
N LYS A 269 15.86 25.76 9.18
CA LYS A 269 16.36 24.39 9.05
C LYS A 269 17.11 24.24 7.73
N LYS A 270 18.41 23.95 7.78
CA LYS A 270 19.18 23.50 6.60
C LYS A 270 18.62 22.17 6.10
N LYS A 271 17.70 22.22 5.16
CA LYS A 271 17.14 21.01 4.55
C LYS A 271 18.19 20.45 3.59
N LYS A 272 18.52 19.18 3.77
CA LYS A 272 19.27 18.41 2.77
C LYS A 272 18.32 18.14 1.60
N LEU A 273 18.75 18.49 0.41
CA LEU A 273 18.02 18.16 -0.81
C LEU A 273 18.43 16.74 -1.20
N HIS A 274 17.43 15.90 -1.41
CA HIS A 274 17.58 14.57 -1.97
C HIS A 274 17.15 14.66 -3.43
N TYR A 275 17.92 14.05 -4.32
CA TYR A 275 17.59 13.97 -5.74
C TYR A 275 17.98 12.59 -6.26
N HIS A 276 17.32 12.18 -7.30
CA HIS A 276 17.58 10.96 -8.04
C HIS A 276 17.83 11.30 -9.49
N ILE A 277 18.80 10.66 -10.10
CA ILE A 277 19.09 10.78 -11.53
C ILE A 277 18.56 9.50 -12.17
N ASP A 278 17.63 9.62 -13.12
CA ASP A 278 17.10 8.47 -13.84
C ASP A 278 18.08 7.99 -14.92
N GLU A 279 17.77 6.85 -15.56
CA GLU A 279 18.60 6.25 -16.63
C GLU A 279 18.78 7.16 -17.85
N ARG A 280 17.95 8.20 -17.98
CA ARG A 280 18.01 9.20 -19.04
C ARG A 280 18.78 10.46 -18.65
N GLY A 281 19.35 10.49 -17.46
CA GLY A 281 20.05 11.65 -16.93
C GLY A 281 19.13 12.77 -16.43
N MET A 282 17.82 12.51 -16.29
CA MET A 282 16.87 13.48 -15.76
C MET A 282 16.85 13.42 -14.24
N ILE A 283 16.74 14.58 -13.61
CA ILE A 283 16.65 14.77 -12.17
C ILE A 283 15.22 15.08 -11.77
#